data_2260a0cd34f8834f31a7ecd98773d902
#
_entry.id   2260a0cd34f8834f31a7ecd98773d902
#
_cell.length_a   1.000
_cell.length_b   1.000
_cell.length_c   1.000
_cell.angle_alpha   90.00
_cell.angle_beta   90.00
_cell.angle_gamma   90.00
#
_symmetry.space_group_name_H-M   'P 1'
#
loop_
_entity.id
_entity.type
_entity.pdbx_description
1 polymer ?
#
loop_
_entity_poly.entity_id
_entity_poly.type
_entity_poly.pdbx_seq_one_letter_code
_entity_poly.pdbx_strand_id
1 'polypeptide(L)'
;MFGNLFKAMAFTLLLMPVFSPVYADAQKADGNVYTRGGITQMNPQERKVALVFTGADMADGADTILSTLKRYRIRGHFFFTGRFFEKFPDVVRRLLNDKHYVSCHGYSHLLYFPWDRSDTMLVSREEFRRDMEKAYETMAPFGIKKKKAYYFVPPFEHFNDTISAWAKEMGLQLINNTYGTLTYGDYTTPDMARYYSSDYIMERTMRMAGEEPHGINGHILLIHFGTSERRTDKFYNRLPQLIENLKKMGYEFADLSKVIPKP
;
A
#
# COMPACT_ATOMS: atom_id res chain seq x y z
N MET A 1 -15.87 -9.06 72.22
CA MET A 1 -16.50 -9.46 70.96
C MET A 1 -16.33 -8.33 69.94
N PHE A 2 -15.32 -8.43 69.11
CA PHE A 2 -15.04 -7.41 68.09
C PHE A 2 -15.35 -8.01 66.72
N GLY A 3 -16.37 -7.45 66.04
CA GLY A 3 -16.77 -7.83 64.71
C GLY A 3 -15.97 -7.02 63.68
N ASN A 4 -15.18 -7.68 62.88
CA ASN A 4 -14.46 -7.07 61.75
C ASN A 4 -15.41 -6.94 60.53
N LEU A 5 -15.66 -5.68 60.18
CA LEU A 5 -16.35 -5.33 58.91
C LEU A 5 -15.29 -5.22 57.81
N PHE A 6 -15.22 -6.22 56.92
CA PHE A 6 -14.46 -6.10 55.67
C PHE A 6 -15.32 -5.30 54.63
N LYS A 7 -14.91 -4.07 54.36
CA LYS A 7 -15.42 -3.27 53.23
C LYS A 7 -14.71 -3.74 51.95
N ALA A 8 -15.43 -4.43 51.08
CA ALA A 8 -14.96 -4.72 49.75
C ALA A 8 -15.00 -3.42 48.89
N MET A 9 -13.83 -2.94 48.53
CA MET A 9 -13.67 -1.82 47.59
C MET A 9 -13.74 -2.39 46.19
N ALA A 10 -14.85 -2.19 45.51
CA ALA A 10 -15.00 -2.52 44.08
C ALA A 10 -14.18 -1.52 43.27
N PHE A 11 -13.10 -1.98 42.67
CA PHE A 11 -12.36 -1.21 41.70
C PHE A 11 -13.11 -1.30 40.34
N THR A 12 -13.86 -0.25 40.04
CA THR A 12 -14.46 -0.09 38.71
C THR A 12 -13.37 0.34 37.74
N LEU A 13 -12.90 -0.62 36.94
CA LEU A 13 -11.97 -0.36 35.84
C LEU A 13 -12.71 0.44 34.77
N LEU A 14 -12.50 1.76 34.74
CA LEU A 14 -12.98 2.62 33.65
C LEU A 14 -12.16 2.26 32.40
N LEU A 15 -12.74 1.47 31.51
CA LEU A 15 -12.23 1.29 30.14
C LEU A 15 -12.40 2.64 29.41
N MET A 16 -11.34 3.46 29.42
CA MET A 16 -11.28 4.60 28.50
C MET A 16 -11.22 4.05 27.07
N PRO A 17 -12.09 4.48 26.17
CA PRO A 17 -11.95 4.16 24.76
C PRO A 17 -10.64 4.78 24.28
N VAL A 18 -9.75 3.96 23.76
CA VAL A 18 -8.58 4.43 23.01
C VAL A 18 -9.12 5.04 21.71
N PHE A 19 -9.42 6.33 21.75
CA PHE A 19 -9.62 7.10 20.53
C PHE A 19 -8.28 7.16 19.81
N SER A 20 -8.05 6.22 18.88
CA SER A 20 -7.11 6.50 17.80
C SER A 20 -7.64 7.75 17.08
N PRO A 21 -6.82 8.79 16.87
CA PRO A 21 -7.29 9.95 16.11
C PRO A 21 -7.69 9.44 14.73
N VAL A 22 -8.97 9.40 14.46
CA VAL A 22 -9.52 9.23 13.12
C VAL A 22 -9.14 10.51 12.40
N TYR A 23 -8.02 10.49 11.68
CA TYR A 23 -7.73 11.55 10.72
C TYR A 23 -8.88 11.53 9.72
N ALA A 24 -9.68 12.59 9.72
CA ALA A 24 -10.81 12.71 8.82
C ALA A 24 -10.27 12.70 7.39
N ASP A 25 -10.52 11.60 6.68
CA ASP A 25 -10.24 11.48 5.27
C ASP A 25 -11.15 12.47 4.53
N ALA A 26 -10.55 13.35 3.74
CA ALA A 26 -11.30 14.35 2.97
C ALA A 26 -11.54 13.83 1.56
N GLN A 27 -12.80 13.56 1.20
CA GLN A 27 -13.18 13.32 -0.19
C GLN A 27 -13.12 14.65 -0.96
N LYS A 28 -12.36 14.68 -2.07
CA LYS A 28 -12.25 15.86 -2.93
C LYS A 28 -13.26 15.82 -4.10
N ALA A 29 -13.32 16.91 -4.86
CA ALA A 29 -14.20 17.07 -6.01
C ALA A 29 -13.96 16.01 -7.12
N ASP A 30 -12.77 15.38 -7.17
CA ASP A 30 -12.44 14.27 -8.06
C ASP A 30 -12.99 12.91 -7.58
N GLY A 31 -13.68 12.89 -6.44
CA GLY A 31 -14.27 11.70 -5.84
C GLY A 31 -13.31 10.83 -5.01
N ASN A 32 -12.01 11.06 -5.09
CA ASN A 32 -11.01 10.28 -4.35
C ASN A 32 -10.89 10.73 -2.88
N VAL A 33 -10.45 9.82 -2.02
CA VAL A 33 -10.21 10.08 -0.59
C VAL A 33 -8.74 10.38 -0.37
N TYR A 34 -8.50 11.48 0.34
CA TYR A 34 -7.17 11.97 0.64
C TYR A 34 -6.91 11.95 2.14
N THR A 35 -5.83 11.29 2.52
CA THR A 35 -5.28 11.31 3.88
C THR A 35 -3.95 12.03 3.84
N ARG A 36 -3.76 13.06 4.66
CA ARG A 36 -2.48 13.81 4.75
C ARG A 36 -1.91 14.21 3.37
N GLY A 37 -2.78 14.63 2.45
CA GLY A 37 -2.39 15.04 1.10
C GLY A 37 -2.11 13.91 0.09
N GLY A 38 -2.00 12.67 0.51
CA GLY A 38 -1.90 11.48 -0.34
C GLY A 38 -3.25 10.87 -0.65
N ILE A 39 -3.41 10.26 -1.83
CA ILE A 39 -4.63 9.52 -2.19
C ILE A 39 -4.53 8.12 -1.58
N THR A 40 -5.46 7.79 -0.68
CA THR A 40 -5.51 6.50 0.03
C THR A 40 -6.67 5.62 -0.39
N GLN A 41 -7.63 6.18 -1.16
CA GLN A 41 -8.72 5.43 -1.75
C GLN A 41 -9.22 6.15 -3.01
N MET A 42 -9.55 5.41 -4.04
CA MET A 42 -10.28 5.92 -5.19
C MET A 42 -11.73 6.24 -4.78
N ASN A 43 -12.55 6.71 -5.73
CA ASN A 43 -13.95 7.03 -5.44
C ASN A 43 -14.68 5.85 -4.77
N PRO A 44 -15.13 5.98 -3.49
CA PRO A 44 -15.80 4.91 -2.75
C PRO A 44 -17.23 4.63 -3.24
N GLN A 45 -17.77 5.44 -4.14
CA GLN A 45 -19.07 5.18 -4.77
C GLN A 45 -18.96 4.20 -5.93
N GLU A 46 -17.74 3.92 -6.42
CA GLU A 46 -17.51 3.02 -7.54
C GLU A 46 -17.07 1.64 -7.04
N ARG A 47 -17.75 0.59 -7.52
CA ARG A 47 -17.42 -0.81 -7.16
C ARG A 47 -16.15 -1.28 -7.90
N LYS A 48 -15.06 -0.56 -7.66
CA LYS A 48 -13.75 -0.79 -8.26
C LYS A 48 -12.69 -0.95 -7.19
N VAL A 49 -11.68 -1.76 -7.51
CA VAL A 49 -10.44 -1.88 -6.72
C VAL A 49 -9.24 -1.73 -7.64
N ALA A 50 -8.11 -1.29 -7.11
CA ALA A 50 -6.86 -1.27 -7.87
C ALA A 50 -5.82 -2.20 -7.23
N LEU A 51 -5.04 -2.90 -8.06
CA LEU A 51 -3.91 -3.70 -7.61
C LEU A 51 -2.63 -2.89 -7.72
N VAL A 52 -1.97 -2.72 -6.59
CA VAL A 52 -0.67 -2.05 -6.44
C VAL A 52 0.34 -3.06 -5.90
N PHE A 53 1.53 -3.03 -6.47
CA PHE A 53 2.63 -3.90 -6.06
C PHE A 53 3.84 -3.07 -5.71
N THR A 54 4.43 -3.31 -4.53
CA THR A 54 5.69 -2.69 -4.11
C THR A 54 6.82 -3.72 -4.09
N GLY A 55 8.04 -3.28 -4.35
CA GLY A 55 9.23 -4.14 -4.30
C GLY A 55 10.50 -3.35 -4.08
N ALA A 56 11.37 -3.89 -3.21
CA ALA A 56 12.66 -3.28 -2.88
C ALA A 56 13.84 -4.15 -3.34
N ASP A 57 13.98 -5.36 -2.80
CA ASP A 57 15.16 -6.22 -3.01
C ASP A 57 14.81 -7.68 -3.33
N MET A 58 13.52 -8.00 -3.42
CA MET A 58 12.98 -9.32 -3.72
C MET A 58 11.99 -9.28 -4.89
N ALA A 59 12.01 -10.32 -5.73
CA ALA A 59 11.15 -10.43 -6.92
C ALA A 59 10.60 -11.85 -7.12
N ASP A 60 10.54 -12.64 -6.04
CA ASP A 60 10.12 -14.04 -6.07
C ASP A 60 8.65 -14.26 -6.51
N GLY A 61 7.81 -13.23 -6.40
CA GLY A 61 6.44 -13.24 -6.91
C GLY A 61 6.29 -12.92 -8.40
N ALA A 62 7.36 -12.55 -9.11
CA ALA A 62 7.30 -12.01 -10.47
C ALA A 62 6.49 -12.88 -11.44
N ASP A 63 6.81 -14.17 -11.55
CA ASP A 63 6.17 -15.06 -12.52
C ASP A 63 4.69 -15.29 -12.21
N THR A 64 4.37 -15.50 -10.93
CA THR A 64 2.98 -15.68 -10.47
C THR A 64 2.14 -14.44 -10.70
N ILE A 65 2.65 -13.27 -10.32
CA ILE A 65 1.92 -12.00 -10.45
C ILE A 65 1.69 -11.67 -11.92
N LEU A 66 2.77 -11.69 -12.75
CA LEU A 66 2.67 -11.35 -14.17
C LEU A 66 1.75 -12.29 -14.94
N SER A 67 1.89 -13.63 -14.76
CA SER A 67 1.03 -14.61 -15.41
C SER A 67 -0.44 -14.45 -15.00
N THR A 68 -0.68 -14.16 -13.72
CA THR A 68 -2.03 -13.91 -13.20
C THR A 68 -2.65 -12.66 -13.82
N LEU A 69 -1.94 -11.52 -13.78
CA LEU A 69 -2.46 -10.27 -14.35
C LEU A 69 -2.75 -10.40 -15.85
N LYS A 70 -1.87 -11.10 -16.58
CA LYS A 70 -2.07 -11.41 -18.01
C LYS A 70 -3.32 -12.26 -18.25
N ARG A 71 -3.48 -13.35 -17.48
CA ARG A 71 -4.65 -14.25 -17.56
C ARG A 71 -5.97 -13.49 -17.38
N TYR A 72 -6.04 -12.58 -16.41
CA TYR A 72 -7.25 -11.83 -16.10
C TYR A 72 -7.36 -10.50 -16.86
N ARG A 73 -6.38 -10.15 -17.69
CA ARG A 73 -6.28 -8.89 -18.45
C ARG A 73 -6.38 -7.66 -17.56
N ILE A 74 -5.70 -7.71 -16.41
CA ILE A 74 -5.65 -6.63 -15.44
C ILE A 74 -4.34 -5.86 -15.61
N ARG A 75 -4.43 -4.54 -15.70
CA ARG A 75 -3.26 -3.68 -15.62
C ARG A 75 -2.89 -3.47 -14.15
N GLY A 76 -1.74 -3.99 -13.74
CA GLY A 76 -1.17 -3.75 -12.41
C GLY A 76 -0.36 -2.45 -12.36
N HIS A 77 -0.15 -1.95 -11.15
CA HIS A 77 0.60 -0.73 -10.87
C HIS A 77 1.76 -1.08 -9.93
N PHE A 78 2.97 -0.91 -10.40
CA PHE A 78 4.19 -1.37 -9.76
C PHE A 78 5.03 -0.19 -9.31
N PHE A 79 5.43 -0.19 -8.05
CA PHE A 79 6.22 0.85 -7.42
C PHE A 79 7.48 0.21 -6.83
N PHE A 80 8.60 0.47 -7.46
CA PHE A 80 9.86 -0.17 -7.08
C PHE A 80 10.89 0.84 -6.62
N THR A 81 11.76 0.40 -5.73
CA THR A 81 12.93 1.19 -5.36
C THR A 81 13.92 1.28 -6.52
N GLY A 82 14.74 2.32 -6.53
CA GLY A 82 15.81 2.42 -7.53
C GLY A 82 16.75 1.20 -7.52
N ARG A 83 17.02 0.65 -6.33
CA ARG A 83 17.82 -0.57 -6.18
C ARG A 83 17.17 -1.80 -6.82
N PHE A 84 15.83 -1.88 -6.83
CA PHE A 84 15.13 -2.94 -7.53
C PHE A 84 15.35 -2.88 -9.05
N PHE A 85 15.31 -1.68 -9.64
CA PHE A 85 15.58 -1.49 -11.07
C PHE A 85 16.99 -1.95 -11.46
N GLU A 86 17.97 -1.71 -10.60
CA GLU A 86 19.36 -2.15 -10.81
C GLU A 86 19.49 -3.67 -10.67
N LYS A 87 18.80 -4.26 -9.69
CA LYS A 87 18.92 -5.69 -9.35
C LYS A 87 18.13 -6.59 -10.30
N PHE A 88 16.96 -6.15 -10.77
CA PHE A 88 16.02 -6.97 -11.55
C PHE A 88 15.61 -6.32 -12.89
N PRO A 89 16.57 -5.92 -13.74
CA PRO A 89 16.26 -5.20 -14.98
C PRO A 89 15.38 -5.99 -15.94
N ASP A 90 15.50 -7.31 -16.00
CA ASP A 90 14.70 -8.15 -16.91
C ASP A 90 13.24 -8.25 -16.45
N VAL A 91 13.00 -8.28 -15.14
CA VAL A 91 11.64 -8.23 -14.58
C VAL A 91 10.97 -6.90 -14.95
N VAL A 92 11.69 -5.78 -14.81
CA VAL A 92 11.18 -4.46 -15.20
C VAL A 92 10.82 -4.41 -16.69
N ARG A 93 11.67 -4.96 -17.57
CA ARG A 93 11.39 -5.03 -19.02
C ARG A 93 10.14 -5.85 -19.32
N ARG A 94 9.93 -6.98 -18.63
CA ARG A 94 8.70 -7.81 -18.75
C ARG A 94 7.45 -7.01 -18.40
N LEU A 95 7.47 -6.30 -17.27
CA LEU A 95 6.34 -5.45 -16.83
C LEU A 95 5.99 -4.37 -17.86
N LEU A 96 7.00 -3.72 -18.44
CA LEU A 96 6.80 -2.69 -19.45
C LEU A 96 6.27 -3.26 -20.77
N ASN A 97 6.76 -4.44 -21.20
CA ASN A 97 6.27 -5.15 -22.38
C ASN A 97 4.79 -5.54 -22.23
N ASP A 98 4.37 -5.94 -21.03
CA ASP A 98 2.98 -6.26 -20.71
C ASP A 98 2.13 -4.99 -20.42
N LYS A 99 2.70 -3.78 -20.64
CA LYS A 99 2.05 -2.47 -20.53
C LYS A 99 1.50 -2.16 -19.13
N HIS A 100 2.11 -2.71 -18.11
CA HIS A 100 1.81 -2.34 -16.73
C HIS A 100 2.30 -0.92 -16.42
N TYR A 101 1.72 -0.30 -15.40
CA TYR A 101 2.23 0.97 -14.89
C TYR A 101 3.40 0.70 -13.96
N VAL A 102 4.54 1.35 -14.20
CA VAL A 102 5.75 1.20 -13.38
C VAL A 102 6.20 2.58 -12.93
N SER A 103 6.42 2.76 -11.66
CA SER A 103 6.83 4.02 -11.05
C SER A 103 7.72 3.81 -9.81
N CYS A 104 7.85 4.84 -8.99
CA CYS A 104 8.88 5.01 -7.98
C CYS A 104 8.39 4.66 -6.56
N HIS A 105 9.27 4.00 -5.77
CA HIS A 105 9.14 3.72 -4.34
C HIS A 105 10.36 4.27 -3.56
N GLY A 106 10.92 5.43 -3.99
CA GLY A 106 12.22 5.92 -3.57
C GLY A 106 13.38 5.15 -4.22
N TYR A 107 14.62 5.57 -3.95
CA TYR A 107 15.81 4.81 -4.38
C TYR A 107 16.24 3.82 -3.30
N SER A 108 16.39 4.32 -2.05
CA SER A 108 17.03 3.61 -0.94
C SER A 108 16.04 2.96 0.03
N HIS A 109 14.72 3.10 -0.19
CA HIS A 109 13.69 2.66 0.76
C HIS A 109 13.83 3.32 2.14
N LEU A 110 13.97 4.65 2.17
CA LEU A 110 14.21 5.41 3.40
C LEU A 110 12.96 5.44 4.30
N LEU A 111 13.16 5.25 5.61
CA LEU A 111 12.15 5.59 6.61
C LEU A 111 12.20 7.11 6.81
N TYR A 112 11.11 7.80 6.51
CA TYR A 112 11.09 9.27 6.50
C TYR A 112 10.94 9.90 7.87
N PHE A 113 10.25 9.22 8.79
CA PHE A 113 10.06 9.64 10.18
C PHE A 113 9.77 8.45 11.10
N PRO A 114 9.98 8.56 12.43
CA PRO A 114 9.75 7.47 13.35
C PRO A 114 8.30 7.01 13.39
N TRP A 115 8.06 5.74 13.72
CA TRP A 115 6.72 5.17 13.81
C TRP A 115 5.84 5.77 14.90
N ASP A 116 6.46 6.26 15.96
CA ASP A 116 5.81 6.82 17.14
C ASP A 116 5.66 8.35 17.13
N ARG A 117 6.34 9.04 16.19
CA ARG A 117 6.35 10.50 16.10
C ARG A 117 6.33 10.97 14.65
N SER A 118 5.19 11.47 14.20
CA SER A 118 5.01 11.96 12.83
C SER A 118 5.48 13.41 12.59
N ASP A 119 5.83 14.12 13.64
CA ASP A 119 6.35 15.51 13.64
C ASP A 119 7.87 15.60 13.55
N THR A 120 8.57 14.50 13.75
CA THR A 120 10.04 14.41 13.71
C THR A 120 10.48 13.75 12.40
N MET A 121 11.22 14.48 11.57
CA MET A 121 11.74 13.94 10.32
C MET A 121 13.10 13.26 10.55
N LEU A 122 13.30 12.08 9.97
CA LEU A 122 14.58 11.34 9.91
C LEU A 122 15.37 11.72 8.65
N VAL A 123 14.75 12.40 7.71
CA VAL A 123 15.36 12.87 6.46
C VAL A 123 15.08 14.35 6.28
N SER A 124 16.02 15.08 5.73
CA SER A 124 15.81 16.44 5.27
C SER A 124 15.08 16.46 3.93
N ARG A 125 14.51 17.61 3.56
CA ARG A 125 13.89 17.81 2.24
C ARG A 125 14.87 17.54 1.10
N GLU A 126 16.12 17.92 1.29
CA GLU A 126 17.19 17.72 0.31
C GLU A 126 17.55 16.24 0.14
N GLU A 127 17.60 15.47 1.22
CA GLU A 127 17.83 14.02 1.18
C GLU A 127 16.68 13.30 0.49
N PHE A 128 15.43 13.65 0.82
CA PHE A 128 14.25 13.14 0.12
C PHE A 128 14.33 13.42 -1.38
N ARG A 129 14.62 14.67 -1.76
CA ARG A 129 14.72 15.09 -3.16
C ARG A 129 15.79 14.29 -3.91
N ARG A 130 16.99 14.17 -3.33
CA ARG A 130 18.10 13.40 -3.93
C ARG A 130 17.79 11.92 -4.10
N ASP A 131 17.15 11.31 -3.09
CA ASP A 131 16.73 9.89 -3.16
C ASP A 131 15.71 9.67 -4.29
N MET A 132 14.74 10.56 -4.42
CA MET A 132 13.75 10.51 -5.49
C MET A 132 14.36 10.75 -6.87
N GLU A 133 15.23 11.73 -7.03
CA GLU A 133 15.92 12.02 -8.29
C GLU A 133 16.76 10.84 -8.72
N LYS A 134 17.53 10.25 -7.81
CA LYS A 134 18.31 9.05 -8.06
C LYS A 134 17.43 7.85 -8.48
N ALA A 135 16.24 7.68 -7.88
CA ALA A 135 15.30 6.66 -8.32
C ALA A 135 14.89 6.87 -9.78
N TYR A 136 14.55 8.09 -10.20
CA TYR A 136 14.21 8.38 -11.59
C TYR A 136 15.38 8.23 -12.55
N GLU A 137 16.62 8.48 -12.12
CA GLU A 137 17.82 8.21 -12.90
C GLU A 137 17.95 6.70 -13.21
N THR A 138 17.71 5.82 -12.23
CA THR A 138 17.71 4.36 -12.46
C THR A 138 16.56 3.88 -13.35
N MET A 139 15.45 4.62 -13.39
CA MET A 139 14.30 4.32 -14.25
C MET A 139 14.48 4.78 -15.70
N ALA A 140 15.32 5.79 -15.93
CA ALA A 140 15.52 6.41 -17.25
C ALA A 140 15.98 5.42 -18.34
N PRO A 141 16.92 4.48 -18.10
CA PRO A 141 17.34 3.48 -19.09
C PRO A 141 16.22 2.57 -19.60
N PHE A 142 15.12 2.45 -18.83
CA PHE A 142 13.93 1.70 -19.22
C PHE A 142 12.90 2.56 -20.01
N GLY A 143 13.23 3.80 -20.32
CA GLY A 143 12.33 4.74 -20.98
C GLY A 143 11.20 5.28 -20.08
N ILE A 144 11.30 5.05 -18.78
CA ILE A 144 10.32 5.54 -17.79
C ILE A 144 10.67 7.00 -17.45
N LYS A 145 9.78 7.91 -17.86
CA LYS A 145 9.95 9.35 -17.62
C LYS A 145 9.01 9.82 -16.51
N LYS A 146 9.51 10.66 -15.60
CA LYS A 146 8.73 11.20 -14.46
C LYS A 146 7.36 11.76 -14.88
N LYS A 147 7.26 12.46 -16.00
CA LYS A 147 6.00 13.00 -16.55
C LYS A 147 4.92 11.95 -16.89
N LYS A 148 5.29 10.66 -16.97
CA LYS A 148 4.37 9.52 -17.18
C LYS A 148 4.29 8.61 -15.95
N ALA A 149 5.34 8.58 -15.14
CA ALA A 149 5.47 7.81 -13.89
C ALA A 149 5.44 8.77 -12.70
N TYR A 150 4.34 9.52 -12.57
CA TYR A 150 4.19 10.60 -11.58
C TYR A 150 3.52 10.15 -10.28
N TYR A 151 3.00 8.94 -10.19
CA TYR A 151 2.55 8.40 -8.92
C TYR A 151 3.74 7.89 -8.11
N PHE A 152 3.68 8.11 -6.81
CA PHE A 152 4.68 7.72 -5.85
C PHE A 152 4.01 6.99 -4.68
N VAL A 153 4.47 5.80 -4.36
CA VAL A 153 4.13 5.10 -3.12
C VAL A 153 5.30 5.26 -2.15
N PRO A 154 5.07 5.80 -0.94
CA PRO A 154 6.16 6.00 0.02
C PRO A 154 6.66 4.66 0.58
N PRO A 155 7.98 4.51 0.80
CA PRO A 155 8.53 3.37 1.51
C PRO A 155 7.80 3.09 2.83
N PHE A 156 7.62 1.80 3.15
CA PHE A 156 6.86 1.34 4.32
C PHE A 156 5.38 1.77 4.34
N GLU A 157 4.84 2.30 3.23
CA GLU A 157 3.49 2.89 3.16
C GLU A 157 3.29 3.99 4.22
N HIS A 158 4.42 4.58 4.68
CA HIS A 158 4.48 5.48 5.82
C HIS A 158 4.78 6.92 5.38
N PHE A 159 3.81 7.81 5.56
CA PHE A 159 3.91 9.21 5.12
C PHE A 159 3.13 10.15 6.04
N ASN A 160 3.50 11.42 5.98
CA ASN A 160 2.85 12.54 6.66
C ASN A 160 2.61 13.69 5.68
N ASP A 161 2.03 14.79 6.16
CA ASP A 161 1.76 15.98 5.33
C ASP A 161 3.04 16.55 4.71
N THR A 162 4.16 16.49 5.43
CA THR A 162 5.47 16.98 4.96
C THR A 162 5.93 16.19 3.73
N ILE A 163 5.88 14.85 3.78
CA ILE A 163 6.27 14.00 2.64
C ILE A 163 5.34 14.21 1.45
N SER A 164 4.03 14.34 1.69
CA SER A 164 3.07 14.63 0.63
C SER A 164 3.35 15.97 -0.04
N ALA A 165 3.69 17.01 0.76
CA ALA A 165 4.03 18.32 0.24
C ALA A 165 5.31 18.28 -0.60
N TRP A 166 6.38 17.63 -0.13
CA TRP A 166 7.63 17.49 -0.89
C TRP A 166 7.47 16.70 -2.18
N ALA A 167 6.66 15.63 -2.16
CA ALA A 167 6.34 14.88 -3.37
C ALA A 167 5.61 15.77 -4.38
N LYS A 168 4.62 16.55 -3.93
CA LYS A 168 3.86 17.48 -4.79
C LYS A 168 4.75 18.56 -5.41
N GLU A 169 5.69 19.12 -4.65
CA GLU A 169 6.67 20.08 -5.16
C GLU A 169 7.55 19.51 -6.29
N MET A 170 7.81 18.21 -6.25
CA MET A 170 8.50 17.49 -7.32
C MET A 170 7.58 17.12 -8.50
N GLY A 171 6.29 17.51 -8.48
CA GLY A 171 5.30 17.14 -9.48
C GLY A 171 4.89 15.67 -9.40
N LEU A 172 4.88 15.10 -8.19
CA LEU A 172 4.46 13.74 -7.93
C LEU A 172 3.13 13.72 -7.16
N GLN A 173 2.27 12.77 -7.47
CA GLN A 173 1.09 12.46 -6.68
C GLN A 173 1.38 11.27 -5.78
N LEU A 174 1.40 11.50 -4.47
CA LEU A 174 1.49 10.44 -3.49
C LEU A 174 0.19 9.65 -3.50
N ILE A 175 0.30 8.34 -3.66
CA ILE A 175 -0.78 7.37 -3.46
C ILE A 175 -0.36 6.35 -2.42
N ASN A 176 -1.32 5.76 -1.73
CA ASN A 176 -1.04 4.70 -0.75
C ASN A 176 -2.16 3.67 -0.75
N ASN A 177 -1.93 2.54 -0.08
CA ASN A 177 -2.96 1.52 0.12
C ASN A 177 -4.13 2.05 0.94
N THR A 178 -5.32 1.49 0.70
CA THR A 178 -6.47 1.69 1.59
C THR A 178 -6.36 0.71 2.76
N TYR A 179 -6.40 1.25 3.97
CA TYR A 179 -6.31 0.43 5.18
C TYR A 179 -7.53 -0.49 5.35
N GLY A 180 -7.34 -1.56 6.12
CA GLY A 180 -8.42 -2.47 6.53
C GLY A 180 -8.27 -3.88 6.01
N THR A 181 -8.06 -4.10 4.71
CA THR A 181 -7.96 -5.43 4.09
C THR A 181 -6.72 -6.21 4.54
N LEU A 182 -5.67 -5.52 4.98
CA LEU A 182 -4.36 -6.07 5.37
C LEU A 182 -3.60 -6.76 4.22
N THR A 183 -3.95 -6.53 2.96
CA THR A 183 -3.18 -7.09 1.83
C THR A 183 -1.71 -6.67 1.87
N TYR A 184 -1.44 -5.44 2.34
CA TYR A 184 -0.10 -4.90 2.57
C TYR A 184 0.68 -5.57 3.72
N GLY A 185 0.02 -6.38 4.57
CA GLY A 185 0.65 -7.15 5.64
C GLY A 185 1.28 -8.48 5.19
N ASP A 186 1.26 -8.74 3.89
CA ASP A 186 1.74 -9.96 3.26
C ASP A 186 3.28 -10.14 3.29
N TYR A 187 4.02 -9.14 3.79
CA TYR A 187 5.46 -9.24 4.06
C TYR A 187 5.80 -9.90 5.40
N THR A 188 4.82 -9.97 6.32
CA THR A 188 5.05 -10.48 7.68
C THR A 188 5.41 -11.96 7.67
N THR A 189 6.28 -12.38 8.59
CA THR A 189 6.77 -13.75 8.71
C THR A 189 6.29 -14.40 10.01
N PRO A 190 6.22 -15.74 10.11
CA PRO A 190 5.69 -16.43 11.29
C PRO A 190 6.39 -16.12 12.62
N ASP A 191 7.63 -15.64 12.57
CA ASP A 191 8.43 -15.25 13.73
C ASP A 191 8.19 -13.80 14.20
N MET A 192 7.40 -13.01 13.46
CA MET A 192 7.03 -11.66 13.87
C MET A 192 5.90 -11.66 14.88
N ALA A 193 5.91 -10.69 15.81
CA ALA A 193 4.85 -10.51 16.81
C ALA A 193 3.45 -10.35 16.20
N ARG A 194 3.37 -9.84 14.98
CA ARG A 194 2.15 -9.77 14.17
C ARG A 194 2.41 -10.46 12.84
N TYR A 195 1.96 -11.68 12.71
CA TYR A 195 1.97 -12.42 11.46
C TYR A 195 0.56 -12.49 10.88
N TYR A 196 0.44 -12.13 9.61
CA TYR A 196 -0.81 -12.25 8.87
C TYR A 196 -0.67 -13.35 7.81
N SER A 197 -1.26 -14.53 8.06
CA SER A 197 -1.27 -15.61 7.07
C SER A 197 -2.05 -15.22 5.81
N SER A 198 -1.75 -15.84 4.70
CA SER A 198 -2.46 -15.61 3.43
C SER A 198 -3.95 -15.93 3.55
N ASP A 199 -4.32 -16.94 4.33
CA ASP A 199 -5.73 -17.26 4.60
C ASP A 199 -6.41 -16.16 5.41
N TYR A 200 -5.75 -15.64 6.47
CA TYR A 200 -6.28 -14.53 7.26
C TYR A 200 -6.46 -13.25 6.42
N ILE A 201 -5.46 -12.90 5.58
CA ILE A 201 -5.55 -11.75 4.68
C ILE A 201 -6.72 -11.91 3.70
N MET A 202 -6.86 -13.10 3.11
CA MET A 202 -7.95 -13.43 2.17
C MET A 202 -9.31 -13.33 2.85
N GLU A 203 -9.50 -14.02 3.97
CA GLU A 203 -10.74 -14.01 4.75
C GLU A 203 -11.17 -12.60 5.13
N ARG A 204 -10.23 -11.82 5.67
CA ARG A 204 -10.48 -10.43 6.05
C ARG A 204 -10.89 -9.57 4.85
N THR A 205 -10.18 -9.70 3.73
CA THR A 205 -10.50 -8.95 2.50
C THR A 205 -11.89 -9.31 1.98
N MET A 206 -12.24 -10.59 1.96
CA MET A 206 -13.55 -11.05 1.49
C MET A 206 -14.68 -10.61 2.42
N ARG A 207 -14.46 -10.68 3.74
CA ARG A 207 -15.42 -10.21 4.72
C ARG A 207 -15.69 -8.71 4.55
N MET A 208 -14.65 -7.88 4.47
CA MET A 208 -14.83 -6.44 4.22
C MET A 208 -15.56 -6.17 2.89
N ALA A 209 -15.25 -6.92 1.85
CA ALA A 209 -15.90 -6.76 0.54
C ALA A 209 -17.39 -7.10 0.56
N GLY A 210 -17.84 -7.98 1.47
CA GLY A 210 -19.22 -8.46 1.54
C GLY A 210 -20.06 -7.87 2.66
N GLU A 211 -19.48 -7.54 3.81
CA GLU A 211 -20.21 -7.17 5.02
C GLU A 211 -20.21 -5.65 5.32
N GLU A 212 -19.17 -4.91 4.85
CA GLU A 212 -19.14 -3.47 5.06
C GLU A 212 -20.17 -2.75 4.15
N PRO A 213 -20.78 -1.64 4.60
CA PRO A 213 -21.85 -0.95 3.85
C PRO A 213 -21.47 -0.56 2.42
N HIS A 214 -20.20 -0.22 2.19
CA HIS A 214 -19.66 0.09 0.87
C HIS A 214 -18.67 -0.97 0.38
N GLY A 215 -18.53 -2.08 1.09
CA GLY A 215 -17.53 -3.11 0.81
C GLY A 215 -16.12 -2.53 0.78
N ILE A 216 -15.36 -2.92 -0.24
CA ILE A 216 -14.04 -2.36 -0.51
C ILE A 216 -14.04 -1.48 -1.77
N ASN A 217 -15.13 -0.75 -2.00
CA ASN A 217 -15.25 0.17 -3.13
C ASN A 217 -14.12 1.21 -3.11
N GLY A 218 -13.48 1.42 -4.23
CA GLY A 218 -12.37 2.36 -4.35
C GLY A 218 -11.06 1.93 -3.71
N HIS A 219 -10.98 0.75 -3.08
CA HIS A 219 -9.76 0.35 -2.37
C HIS A 219 -8.56 0.16 -3.31
N ILE A 220 -7.42 0.63 -2.86
CA ILE A 220 -6.10 0.37 -3.42
C ILE A 220 -5.50 -0.79 -2.62
N LEU A 221 -5.45 -1.97 -3.22
CA LEU A 221 -4.96 -3.20 -2.60
C LEU A 221 -3.47 -3.34 -2.90
N LEU A 222 -2.63 -3.13 -1.90
CA LEU A 222 -1.18 -3.27 -2.02
C LEU A 222 -0.76 -4.69 -1.65
N ILE A 223 0.10 -5.27 -2.46
CA ILE A 223 0.70 -6.59 -2.30
C ILE A 223 2.21 -6.46 -2.59
N HIS A 224 3.07 -7.09 -1.80
CA HIS A 224 4.49 -7.07 -2.07
C HIS A 224 4.86 -7.97 -3.26
N PHE A 225 5.70 -7.46 -4.14
CA PHE A 225 6.14 -8.17 -5.36
C PHE A 225 7.08 -9.34 -5.07
N GLY A 226 7.72 -9.30 -3.93
CA GLY A 226 8.53 -10.36 -3.36
C GLY A 226 8.59 -10.26 -1.86
N THR A 227 8.74 -11.37 -1.16
CA THR A 227 8.73 -11.42 0.30
C THR A 227 9.82 -12.36 0.83
N SER A 228 10.23 -12.18 2.11
CA SER A 228 11.26 -12.99 2.75
C SER A 228 11.05 -14.50 2.56
N GLU A 229 12.12 -15.26 2.34
CA GLU A 229 12.10 -16.72 2.27
C GLU A 229 11.51 -17.37 3.54
N ARG A 230 11.62 -16.70 4.70
CA ARG A 230 11.00 -17.15 5.96
C ARG A 230 9.47 -17.15 5.90
N ARG A 231 8.87 -16.39 4.97
CA ARG A 231 7.46 -16.49 4.65
C ARG A 231 7.24 -17.51 3.54
N THR A 232 6.91 -18.74 3.91
CA THR A 232 6.58 -19.81 2.96
C THR A 232 5.15 -19.68 2.41
N ASP A 233 4.27 -19.06 3.16
CA ASP A 233 2.88 -18.77 2.81
C ASP A 233 2.81 -17.44 2.02
N LYS A 234 3.10 -17.51 0.72
CA LYS A 234 3.19 -16.35 -0.17
C LYS A 234 1.81 -15.89 -0.64
N PHE A 235 1.38 -14.68 -0.23
CA PHE A 235 0.04 -14.17 -0.56
C PHE A 235 -0.14 -13.94 -2.07
N TYR A 236 0.91 -13.57 -2.81
CA TYR A 236 0.81 -13.43 -4.26
C TYR A 236 0.40 -14.75 -4.98
N ASN A 237 0.60 -15.93 -4.36
CA ASN A 237 0.09 -17.21 -4.88
C ASN A 237 -1.45 -17.31 -4.79
N ARG A 238 -2.07 -16.49 -3.92
CA ARG A 238 -3.53 -16.38 -3.77
C ARG A 238 -4.14 -15.31 -4.69
N LEU A 239 -3.32 -14.59 -5.47
CA LEU A 239 -3.80 -13.52 -6.35
C LEU A 239 -4.88 -13.98 -7.34
N PRO A 240 -4.78 -15.16 -8.00
CA PRO A 240 -5.86 -15.65 -8.85
C PRO A 240 -7.19 -15.79 -8.11
N GLN A 241 -7.17 -16.38 -6.91
CA GLN A 241 -8.36 -16.56 -6.06
C GLN A 241 -8.94 -15.22 -5.61
N LEU A 242 -8.09 -14.28 -5.19
CA LEU A 242 -8.52 -12.92 -4.83
C LEU A 242 -9.28 -12.25 -5.99
N ILE A 243 -8.70 -12.29 -7.19
CA ILE A 243 -9.30 -11.69 -8.39
C ILE A 243 -10.64 -12.36 -8.72
N GLU A 244 -10.70 -13.68 -8.73
CA GLU A 244 -11.93 -14.42 -9.03
C GLU A 244 -13.05 -14.12 -8.03
N ASN A 245 -12.72 -14.11 -6.74
CA ASN A 245 -13.68 -13.81 -5.69
C ASN A 245 -14.23 -12.39 -5.81
N LEU A 246 -13.35 -11.40 -5.98
CA LEU A 246 -13.78 -10.00 -6.13
C LEU A 246 -14.62 -9.79 -7.41
N LYS A 247 -14.26 -10.43 -8.53
CA LYS A 247 -15.07 -10.40 -9.75
C LYS A 247 -16.46 -11.02 -9.55
N LYS A 248 -16.56 -12.16 -8.84
CA LYS A 248 -17.85 -12.78 -8.49
C LYS A 248 -18.72 -11.86 -7.63
N MET A 249 -18.08 -11.03 -6.80
CA MET A 249 -18.75 -10.02 -5.98
C MET A 249 -19.06 -8.73 -6.76
N GLY A 250 -18.77 -8.66 -8.06
CA GLY A 250 -19.07 -7.54 -8.94
C GLY A 250 -18.03 -6.40 -8.91
N TYR A 251 -16.83 -6.63 -8.37
CA TYR A 251 -15.76 -5.65 -8.43
C TYR A 251 -15.06 -5.62 -9.79
N GLU A 252 -14.78 -4.43 -10.27
CA GLU A 252 -13.92 -4.17 -11.43
C GLU A 252 -12.50 -3.80 -10.96
N PHE A 253 -11.50 -4.12 -11.78
CA PHE A 253 -10.10 -3.76 -11.52
C PHE A 253 -9.74 -2.50 -12.30
N ALA A 254 -9.52 -1.41 -11.56
CA ALA A 254 -9.27 -0.10 -12.13
C ALA A 254 -7.81 0.09 -12.57
N ASP A 255 -7.64 0.85 -13.65
CA ASP A 255 -6.36 1.44 -14.02
C ASP A 255 -6.24 2.82 -13.34
N LEU A 256 -5.36 2.93 -12.35
CA LEU A 256 -5.14 4.17 -11.58
C LEU A 256 -4.89 5.38 -12.48
N SER A 257 -4.19 5.19 -13.60
CA SER A 257 -3.89 6.28 -14.53
C SER A 257 -5.13 6.87 -15.23
N LYS A 258 -6.28 6.22 -15.10
CA LYS A 258 -7.56 6.67 -15.64
C LYS A 258 -8.51 7.24 -14.60
N VAL A 259 -8.32 6.87 -13.33
CA VAL A 259 -9.26 7.21 -12.24
C VAL A 259 -8.65 8.18 -11.21
N ILE A 260 -7.33 8.31 -11.18
CA ILE A 260 -6.64 9.28 -10.34
C ILE A 260 -6.11 10.42 -11.22
N PRO A 261 -6.36 11.69 -10.85
CA PRO A 261 -5.89 12.83 -11.63
C PRO A 261 -4.36 12.91 -11.64
N LYS A 262 -3.84 13.53 -12.67
CA LYS A 262 -2.43 13.92 -12.71
C LYS A 262 -2.19 15.06 -11.72
N PRO A 263 -0.99 15.11 -11.10
CA PRO A 263 -0.63 16.21 -10.20
C PRO A 263 -0.59 17.55 -10.90
#